data_54451b4fd97fa86bb4abea10933352a4
#
_entry.id   54451b4fd97fa86bb4abea10933352a4
#
_cell.length_a   1.000
_cell.length_b   1.000
_cell.length_c   1.000
_cell.angle_alpha   90.00
_cell.angle_beta   90.00
_cell.angle_gamma   90.00
#
_symmetry.space_group_name_H-M   'P 1'
#
loop_
_entity.id
_entity.type
_entity.pdbx_description
1 polymer ?
#
loop_
_entity_poly.entity_id
_entity_poly.type
_entity_poly.pdbx_seq_one_letter_code
_entity_poly.pdbx_strand_id
1 'polypeptide(L)'
;MNGIGPSGSQQQDKKYVTQRRTVDMSSPYDRLYFLKRHGLPIPFIEPETTYTTYVLPPDAYVHNRRVVNTPTKFTHLSSNKVKHVIPAIEWTPEGRRLVVATYSGEFSLWNGSTFNFESIMQAHDSAVAAMKYSHAGDWLISGDSDGTIKIWQPNFNMVKVLDEAHTQCIRDISFSVTDSKFVTCSDDNILKIWNFSNGQQERVLSGHHWDVRSCDWHPSMGLIVSGSKDNLIKLWDPRSGQCVSTILGCKHTVMKTKFQPTKGNLLAAISKDKSCRIFDIRQNMKELAVFRDESDYMSLTWHPINESTFTVGCYDGSMKHFDLLQDPQTSSSGCFHDIPYAHDKCITSLSYSPVGHILASASKDRTIRFWTRSRPVDPNAFDDPTYNNKKVNAWYFGINNNINAIRPKTEDGIALPPATSDSTTSTNASGPNVIPGLPANPSVGVGLPGLNF
;
A
#
# COMPACT_ATOMS: atom_id res chain seq x y z
N MET A 1 24.15 -38.60 66.04
CA MET A 1 24.84 -37.37 65.54
C MET A 1 24.50 -37.20 64.08
N ASN A 2 23.48 -36.47 63.88
CA ASN A 2 22.90 -36.27 62.54
C ASN A 2 23.14 -34.82 62.09
N GLY A 3 23.97 -34.64 61.11
CA GLY A 3 24.19 -33.34 60.48
C GLY A 3 23.18 -33.12 59.37
N ILE A 4 22.32 -32.12 59.50
CA ILE A 4 21.41 -31.64 58.48
C ILE A 4 22.14 -30.54 57.80
N GLY A 5 22.46 -30.72 56.46
CA GLY A 5 22.97 -29.69 55.59
C GLY A 5 21.84 -28.79 55.07
N PRO A 6 22.07 -27.51 54.89
CA PRO A 6 21.03 -26.59 54.40
C PRO A 6 20.76 -26.79 52.93
N SER A 7 19.50 -26.95 52.57
CA SER A 7 18.98 -26.96 51.22
C SER A 7 19.15 -25.58 50.58
N GLY A 8 20.05 -25.48 49.61
CA GLY A 8 20.19 -24.29 48.80
C GLY A 8 18.97 -24.10 47.91
N SER A 9 18.16 -23.10 48.23
CA SER A 9 17.13 -22.59 47.33
C SER A 9 17.79 -21.94 46.14
N GLN A 10 17.76 -22.59 44.99
CA GLN A 10 18.06 -21.95 43.72
C GLN A 10 17.00 -20.85 43.48
N GLN A 11 17.36 -19.61 43.76
CA GLN A 11 16.66 -18.45 43.22
C GLN A 11 16.82 -18.48 41.70
N GLN A 12 15.76 -18.89 41.02
CA GLN A 12 15.63 -18.64 39.59
C GLN A 12 15.60 -17.12 39.38
N ASP A 13 16.68 -16.58 38.87
CA ASP A 13 16.72 -15.23 38.38
C ASP A 13 15.61 -15.05 37.31
N LYS A 14 14.51 -14.49 37.74
CA LYS A 14 13.47 -14.01 36.81
C LYS A 14 14.12 -12.97 35.94
N LYS A 15 14.51 -13.37 34.75
CA LYS A 15 14.88 -12.43 33.67
C LYS A 15 13.71 -11.48 33.47
N TYR A 16 13.81 -10.28 34.03
CA TYR A 16 12.92 -9.19 33.73
C TYR A 16 13.12 -8.83 32.24
N VAL A 17 12.20 -9.32 31.42
CA VAL A 17 12.07 -8.83 30.08
C VAL A 17 11.66 -7.38 30.22
N THR A 18 12.59 -6.46 30.03
CA THR A 18 12.30 -5.04 29.93
C THR A 18 11.32 -4.87 28.78
N GLN A 19 10.04 -4.69 29.10
CA GLN A 19 9.07 -4.29 28.10
C GLN A 19 9.60 -3.00 27.46
N ARG A 20 9.89 -3.08 26.17
CA ARG A 20 10.13 -1.85 25.40
C ARG A 20 8.89 -0.99 25.60
N ARG A 21 9.08 0.23 26.10
CA ARG A 21 8.02 1.23 26.07
C ARG A 21 7.68 1.47 24.60
N THR A 22 6.63 0.82 24.13
CA THR A 22 6.00 1.18 22.87
C THR A 22 5.33 2.52 23.09
N VAL A 23 5.76 3.52 22.34
CA VAL A 23 5.02 4.78 22.30
C VAL A 23 3.63 4.41 21.77
N ASP A 24 2.61 4.68 22.57
CA ASP A 24 1.23 4.48 22.12
C ASP A 24 0.91 5.54 21.07
N MET A 25 0.97 5.11 19.81
CA MET A 25 0.59 5.93 18.66
C MET A 25 -0.88 5.77 18.30
N SER A 26 -1.66 5.01 19.08
CA SER A 26 -3.06 4.73 18.76
C SER A 26 -3.91 5.99 18.77
N SER A 27 -3.73 6.89 19.73
CA SER A 27 -4.54 8.09 19.87
C SER A 27 -4.52 9.05 18.65
N PRO A 28 -3.37 9.40 18.06
CA PRO A 28 -3.35 10.16 16.81
C PRO A 28 -4.02 9.44 15.65
N TYR A 29 -3.82 8.12 15.53
CA TYR A 29 -4.43 7.33 14.48
C TYR A 29 -5.93 7.20 14.67
N ASP A 30 -6.42 6.94 15.87
CA ASP A 30 -7.86 6.88 16.18
C ASP A 30 -8.55 8.20 15.80
N ARG A 31 -7.90 9.35 16.05
CA ARG A 31 -8.41 10.65 15.63
C ARG A 31 -8.48 10.79 14.10
N LEU A 32 -7.48 10.31 13.38
CA LEU A 32 -7.48 10.33 11.91
C LEU A 32 -8.55 9.43 11.33
N TYR A 33 -8.75 8.23 11.88
CA TYR A 33 -9.83 7.34 11.48
C TYR A 33 -11.20 7.97 11.72
N PHE A 34 -11.38 8.63 12.88
CA PHE A 34 -12.60 9.36 13.17
C PHE A 34 -12.88 10.45 12.13
N LEU A 35 -11.88 11.27 11.81
CA LEU A 35 -12.01 12.32 10.80
C LEU A 35 -12.36 11.76 9.43
N LYS A 36 -11.70 10.67 9.02
CA LYS A 36 -11.98 10.01 7.75
C LYS A 36 -13.40 9.44 7.69
N ARG A 37 -13.84 8.77 8.76
CA ARG A 37 -15.19 8.17 8.86
C ARG A 37 -16.28 9.22 8.74
N HIS A 38 -16.08 10.40 9.29
CA HIS A 38 -17.05 11.50 9.25
C HIS A 38 -16.88 12.44 8.05
N GLY A 39 -16.03 12.12 7.09
CA GLY A 39 -15.79 12.97 5.92
C GLY A 39 -15.20 14.34 6.25
N LEU A 40 -14.62 14.49 7.43
CA LEU A 40 -13.97 15.73 7.85
C LEU A 40 -12.57 15.85 7.21
N PRO A 41 -12.11 17.09 6.94
CA PRO A 41 -10.79 17.28 6.34
C PRO A 41 -9.70 16.70 7.26
N ILE A 42 -8.89 15.80 6.69
CA ILE A 42 -7.77 15.20 7.40
C ILE A 42 -6.63 16.23 7.39
N PRO A 43 -6.15 16.68 8.57
CA PRO A 43 -5.01 17.56 8.62
C PRO A 43 -3.77 16.83 8.06
N PHE A 44 -2.98 17.54 7.28
CA PHE A 44 -1.70 17.01 6.83
C PHE A 44 -0.79 16.89 8.06
N ILE A 45 -0.38 15.65 8.39
CA ILE A 45 0.51 15.40 9.52
C ILE A 45 1.93 15.70 9.07
N GLU A 46 2.40 16.90 9.38
CA GLU A 46 3.78 17.25 9.24
C GLU A 46 4.45 17.18 10.62
N PRO A 47 5.65 16.61 10.72
CA PRO A 47 6.46 16.77 11.92
C PRO A 47 6.81 18.25 12.09
N GLU A 48 6.92 18.73 13.33
CA GLU A 48 7.38 20.09 13.60
C GLU A 48 8.70 20.38 12.87
N THR A 49 8.91 21.64 12.49
CA THR A 49 10.08 22.06 11.70
C THR A 49 11.40 21.70 12.37
N THR A 50 11.47 21.77 13.69
CA THR A 50 12.63 21.37 14.50
C THR A 50 12.84 19.85 14.45
N TYR A 51 11.76 19.07 14.47
CA TYR A 51 11.82 17.62 14.37
C TYR A 51 12.24 17.15 12.98
N THR A 52 11.76 17.81 11.93
CA THR A 52 12.19 17.52 10.55
C THR A 52 13.67 17.75 10.36
N THR A 53 14.24 18.78 11.00
CA THR A 53 15.66 19.12 10.87
C THR A 53 16.57 18.05 11.45
N TYR A 54 16.12 17.35 12.51
CA TYR A 54 16.96 16.34 13.19
C TYR A 54 16.66 14.90 12.80
N VAL A 55 15.48 14.63 12.28
CA VAL A 55 14.95 13.26 12.15
C VAL A 55 14.79 12.84 10.69
N LEU A 56 14.59 13.78 9.78
CA LEU A 56 14.47 13.47 8.35
C LEU A 56 15.78 13.81 7.61
N PRO A 57 16.20 13.01 6.62
CA PRO A 57 17.29 13.39 5.75
C PRO A 57 16.96 14.70 5.00
N PRO A 58 17.96 15.54 4.68
CA PRO A 58 17.75 16.82 4.01
C PRO A 58 16.90 16.75 2.75
N ASP A 59 17.07 15.71 1.96
CA ASP A 59 16.32 15.47 0.72
C ASP A 59 14.82 15.21 0.95
N ALA A 60 14.44 14.84 2.17
CA ALA A 60 13.06 14.55 2.52
C ALA A 60 12.22 15.81 2.81
N TYR A 61 12.83 16.94 3.12
CA TYR A 61 12.06 18.15 3.48
C TYR A 61 11.68 19.01 2.29
N VAL A 62 12.54 19.09 1.29
CA VAL A 62 12.50 20.21 0.36
C VAL A 62 11.56 19.96 -0.81
N HIS A 63 11.60 18.76 -1.40
CA HIS A 63 10.89 18.50 -2.66
C HIS A 63 10.06 17.22 -2.71
N ASN A 64 10.29 16.23 -1.81
CA ASN A 64 9.73 14.87 -1.94
C ASN A 64 8.99 14.36 -0.70
N ARG A 65 8.22 15.19 -0.03
CA ARG A 65 7.43 14.78 1.16
C ARG A 65 6.52 13.58 0.90
N ARG A 66 6.02 13.43 -0.33
CA ARG A 66 5.14 12.33 -0.74
C ARG A 66 5.86 11.01 -0.82
N VAL A 67 7.06 11.02 -1.37
CA VAL A 67 7.92 9.83 -1.47
C VAL A 67 8.26 9.29 -0.08
N VAL A 68 8.56 10.17 0.87
CA VAL A 68 8.86 9.81 2.27
C VAL A 68 7.66 9.16 2.96
N ASN A 69 6.44 9.55 2.60
CA ASN A 69 5.23 9.00 3.19
C ASN A 69 4.79 7.66 2.58
N THR A 70 5.44 7.23 1.50
CA THR A 70 5.12 5.96 0.85
C THR A 70 5.78 4.79 1.61
N PRO A 71 5.05 3.72 1.91
CA PRO A 71 5.58 2.55 2.60
C PRO A 71 6.43 1.70 1.65
N THR A 72 7.73 1.88 1.71
CA THR A 72 8.71 1.19 0.86
C THR A 72 9.52 0.15 1.61
N LYS A 73 9.57 0.24 2.95
CA LYS A 73 10.38 -0.64 3.78
C LYS A 73 9.64 -1.92 4.16
N PHE A 74 10.23 -3.06 3.86
CA PHE A 74 9.74 -4.35 4.33
C PHE A 74 9.80 -4.44 5.87
N THR A 75 8.68 -4.81 6.49
CA THR A 75 8.56 -4.87 7.96
C THR A 75 8.29 -6.26 8.47
N HIS A 76 7.34 -6.98 7.88
CA HIS A 76 6.93 -8.28 8.39
C HIS A 76 6.41 -9.21 7.29
N LEU A 77 6.69 -10.50 7.45
CA LEU A 77 6.20 -11.59 6.61
C LEU A 77 5.26 -12.48 7.40
N SER A 78 4.06 -12.68 6.92
CA SER A 78 3.08 -13.59 7.49
C SER A 78 2.86 -14.78 6.57
N SER A 79 3.42 -15.94 6.90
CA SER A 79 3.36 -17.16 6.07
C SER A 79 2.80 -18.38 6.77
N ASN A 80 2.97 -18.47 8.09
CA ASN A 80 2.78 -19.74 8.82
C ASN A 80 1.33 -20.24 8.94
N LYS A 81 0.34 -19.37 8.73
CA LYS A 81 -1.09 -19.70 8.91
C LYS A 81 -1.86 -19.77 7.59
N VAL A 82 -1.32 -19.21 6.52
CA VAL A 82 -1.98 -19.20 5.22
C VAL A 82 -1.48 -20.35 4.36
N LYS A 83 -2.36 -21.31 4.11
CA LYS A 83 -2.03 -22.52 3.33
C LYS A 83 -2.40 -22.38 1.84
N HIS A 84 -3.31 -21.47 1.53
CA HIS A 84 -3.89 -21.31 0.21
C HIS A 84 -3.52 -19.95 -0.39
N VAL A 85 -3.70 -19.82 -1.69
CA VAL A 85 -3.50 -18.57 -2.42
C VAL A 85 -4.44 -17.50 -1.88
N ILE A 86 -3.97 -16.27 -1.81
CA ILE A 86 -4.72 -15.13 -1.29
C ILE A 86 -5.21 -14.28 -2.46
N PRO A 87 -6.50 -14.26 -2.80
CA PRO A 87 -7.03 -13.43 -3.87
C PRO A 87 -7.30 -11.99 -3.45
N ALA A 88 -7.74 -11.75 -2.21
CA ALA A 88 -8.14 -10.44 -1.74
C ALA A 88 -7.72 -10.18 -0.30
N ILE A 89 -7.34 -8.95 -0.03
CA ILE A 89 -7.06 -8.43 1.31
C ILE A 89 -7.75 -7.09 1.48
N GLU A 90 -8.24 -6.81 2.69
CA GLU A 90 -8.87 -5.54 3.00
C GLU A 90 -8.61 -5.15 4.46
N TRP A 91 -8.28 -3.88 4.69
CA TRP A 91 -8.15 -3.34 6.04
C TRP A 91 -9.50 -3.05 6.65
N THR A 92 -9.65 -3.29 7.94
CA THR A 92 -10.80 -2.76 8.66
C THR A 92 -10.75 -1.23 8.61
N PRO A 93 -11.90 -0.53 8.53
CA PRO A 93 -11.92 0.93 8.45
C PRO A 93 -11.26 1.64 9.63
N GLU A 94 -11.16 0.97 10.77
CA GLU A 94 -10.40 1.44 11.94
C GLU A 94 -8.89 1.23 11.80
N GLY A 95 -8.43 0.46 10.78
CA GLY A 95 -7.03 0.12 10.56
C GLY A 95 -6.40 -0.79 11.61
N ARG A 96 -7.19 -1.33 12.53
CA ARG A 96 -6.70 -2.20 13.60
C ARG A 96 -6.40 -3.61 13.13
N ARG A 97 -7.11 -4.08 12.09
CA ARG A 97 -7.01 -5.44 11.57
C ARG A 97 -6.91 -5.46 10.06
N LEU A 98 -6.22 -6.47 9.56
CA LEU A 98 -6.25 -6.84 8.16
C LEU A 98 -7.06 -8.14 8.03
N VAL A 99 -8.06 -8.14 7.18
CA VAL A 99 -8.79 -9.33 6.77
C VAL A 99 -8.20 -9.86 5.48
N VAL A 100 -7.96 -11.15 5.45
CA VAL A 100 -7.33 -11.83 4.33
C VAL A 100 -8.22 -12.97 3.91
N ALA A 101 -8.66 -12.95 2.68
CA ALA A 101 -9.44 -14.00 2.07
C ALA A 101 -8.54 -15.03 1.37
N THR A 102 -8.95 -16.27 1.35
CA THR A 102 -8.21 -17.38 0.74
C THR A 102 -9.05 -18.12 -0.29
N TYR A 103 -8.38 -18.87 -1.16
CA TYR A 103 -9.06 -19.77 -2.11
C TYR A 103 -9.75 -20.95 -1.44
N SER A 104 -9.51 -21.22 -0.16
CA SER A 104 -10.26 -22.24 0.60
C SER A 104 -11.58 -21.71 1.18
N GLY A 105 -11.94 -20.45 0.94
CA GLY A 105 -13.13 -19.85 1.51
C GLY A 105 -12.95 -19.32 2.93
N GLU A 106 -11.73 -19.35 3.48
CA GLU A 106 -11.42 -18.92 4.83
C GLU A 106 -11.09 -17.43 4.88
N PHE A 107 -11.50 -16.76 5.96
CA PHE A 107 -10.97 -15.47 6.37
C PHE A 107 -9.94 -15.67 7.48
N SER A 108 -8.81 -15.05 7.35
CA SER A 108 -7.82 -14.92 8.42
C SER A 108 -7.66 -13.47 8.83
N LEU A 109 -7.58 -13.23 10.13
CA LEU A 109 -7.47 -11.91 10.72
C LEU A 109 -6.07 -11.71 11.28
N TRP A 110 -5.53 -10.55 10.97
CA TRP A 110 -4.19 -10.15 11.37
C TRP A 110 -4.25 -8.80 12.06
N ASN A 111 -3.49 -8.66 13.15
CA ASN A 111 -3.39 -7.41 13.88
C ASN A 111 -2.63 -6.35 13.04
N GLY A 112 -3.18 -5.17 12.89
CA GLY A 112 -2.63 -4.12 12.05
C GLY A 112 -1.40 -3.40 12.62
N SER A 113 -1.15 -3.52 13.93
CA SER A 113 0.00 -2.88 14.60
C SER A 113 1.14 -3.83 14.88
N THR A 114 0.82 -5.07 15.30
CA THR A 114 1.81 -6.10 15.66
C THR A 114 2.08 -7.09 14.52
N PHE A 115 1.21 -7.12 13.50
CA PHE A 115 1.22 -8.04 12.36
C PHE A 115 1.10 -9.51 12.75
N ASN A 116 0.62 -9.79 13.97
CA ASN A 116 0.40 -11.13 14.45
C ASN A 116 -0.94 -11.68 13.95
N PHE A 117 -0.98 -13.00 13.77
CA PHE A 117 -2.21 -13.72 13.50
C PHE A 117 -3.16 -13.65 14.73
N GLU A 118 -4.42 -13.34 14.52
CA GLU A 118 -5.44 -13.31 15.56
C GLU A 118 -6.38 -14.52 15.49
N SER A 119 -7.04 -14.71 14.33
CA SER A 119 -8.02 -15.78 14.17
C SER A 119 -8.20 -16.20 12.71
N ILE A 120 -8.83 -17.35 12.52
CA ILE A 120 -9.25 -17.87 11.23
C ILE A 120 -10.69 -18.37 11.33
N MET A 121 -11.46 -18.17 10.30
CA MET A 121 -12.85 -18.64 10.22
C MET A 121 -13.21 -19.09 8.80
N GLN A 122 -14.08 -20.10 8.69
CA GLN A 122 -14.67 -20.47 7.42
C GLN A 122 -15.77 -19.47 7.07
N ALA A 123 -15.58 -18.76 5.98
CA ALA A 123 -16.52 -17.74 5.52
C ALA A 123 -17.41 -18.25 4.37
N HIS A 124 -16.80 -18.90 3.40
CA HIS A 124 -17.49 -19.43 2.22
C HIS A 124 -17.12 -20.90 2.01
N ASP A 125 -17.96 -21.61 1.31
CA ASP A 125 -17.71 -23.00 0.91
C ASP A 125 -16.81 -23.08 -0.33
N SER A 126 -16.76 -21.99 -1.10
CA SER A 126 -15.94 -21.83 -2.29
C SER A 126 -14.89 -20.71 -2.11
N ALA A 127 -14.03 -20.52 -3.11
CA ALA A 127 -12.96 -19.54 -3.07
C ALA A 127 -13.51 -18.11 -2.96
N VAL A 128 -13.10 -17.35 -1.96
CA VAL A 128 -13.44 -15.92 -1.89
C VAL A 128 -12.59 -15.17 -2.90
N ALA A 129 -13.21 -14.44 -3.81
CA ALA A 129 -12.50 -13.72 -4.86
C ALA A 129 -12.47 -12.21 -4.63
N ALA A 130 -13.47 -11.66 -3.95
CA ALA A 130 -13.57 -10.23 -3.67
C ALA A 130 -14.13 -9.98 -2.28
N MET A 131 -13.66 -8.91 -1.64
CA MET A 131 -14.25 -8.41 -0.41
C MET A 131 -14.05 -6.90 -0.30
N LYS A 132 -15.00 -6.21 0.35
CA LYS A 132 -14.96 -4.78 0.55
C LYS A 132 -15.73 -4.38 1.80
N TYR A 133 -15.15 -3.47 2.60
CA TYR A 133 -15.84 -2.81 3.70
C TYR A 133 -16.69 -1.64 3.19
N SER A 134 -17.79 -1.36 3.89
CA SER A 134 -18.54 -0.11 3.74
C SER A 134 -17.69 1.08 4.21
N HIS A 135 -17.99 2.28 3.71
CA HIS A 135 -17.27 3.49 4.10
C HIS A 135 -17.48 3.83 5.59
N ALA A 136 -18.69 3.57 6.10
CA ALA A 136 -19.01 3.72 7.51
C ALA A 136 -18.28 2.69 8.40
N GLY A 137 -17.84 1.56 7.83
CA GLY A 137 -17.14 0.51 8.55
C GLY A 137 -18.06 -0.46 9.29
N ASP A 138 -19.35 -0.34 9.11
CA ASP A 138 -20.35 -1.16 9.83
C ASP A 138 -20.62 -2.50 9.12
N TRP A 139 -20.14 -2.67 7.89
CA TRP A 139 -20.42 -3.85 7.07
C TRP A 139 -19.24 -4.29 6.23
N LEU A 140 -19.10 -5.59 6.06
CA LEU A 140 -18.20 -6.22 5.12
C LEU A 140 -19.03 -7.03 4.12
N ILE A 141 -18.75 -6.91 2.83
CA ILE A 141 -19.32 -7.76 1.78
C ILE A 141 -18.21 -8.61 1.21
N SER A 142 -18.50 -9.89 0.99
CA SER A 142 -17.62 -10.83 0.32
C SER A 142 -18.33 -11.53 -0.81
N GLY A 143 -17.62 -11.78 -1.90
CA GLY A 143 -18.10 -12.52 -3.05
C GLY A 143 -17.18 -13.69 -3.36
N ASP A 144 -17.76 -14.79 -3.76
CA ASP A 144 -17.03 -16.02 -4.01
C ASP A 144 -17.01 -16.44 -5.50
N SER A 145 -16.38 -17.57 -5.76
CA SER A 145 -16.25 -18.12 -7.10
C SER A 145 -17.56 -18.72 -7.66
N ASP A 146 -18.50 -19.04 -6.81
CA ASP A 146 -19.78 -19.64 -7.19
C ASP A 146 -20.86 -18.60 -7.45
N GLY A 147 -20.53 -17.32 -7.29
CA GLY A 147 -21.44 -16.20 -7.54
C GLY A 147 -22.31 -15.84 -6.32
N THR A 148 -21.98 -16.35 -5.12
CA THR A 148 -22.71 -15.99 -3.90
C THR A 148 -22.11 -14.77 -3.24
N ILE A 149 -22.95 -13.93 -2.61
CA ILE A 149 -22.55 -12.76 -1.85
C ILE A 149 -22.95 -12.97 -0.41
N LYS A 150 -22.03 -12.78 0.52
CA LYS A 150 -22.32 -12.78 1.96
C LYS A 150 -22.06 -11.41 2.57
N ILE A 151 -22.96 -10.98 3.45
CA ILE A 151 -22.90 -9.70 4.16
C ILE A 151 -22.62 -9.99 5.64
N TRP A 152 -21.59 -9.34 6.18
CA TRP A 152 -21.07 -9.55 7.52
C TRP A 152 -21.08 -8.27 8.34
N GLN A 153 -21.28 -8.41 9.63
CA GLN A 153 -21.00 -7.36 10.60
C GLN A 153 -19.48 -7.28 10.90
N PRO A 154 -18.99 -6.22 11.53
CA PRO A 154 -17.57 -6.08 11.90
C PRO A 154 -17.06 -7.17 12.84
N ASN A 155 -17.95 -7.82 13.58
CA ASN A 155 -17.67 -8.97 14.45
C ASN A 155 -17.67 -10.30 13.69
N PHE A 156 -17.78 -10.28 12.36
CA PHE A 156 -17.86 -11.44 11.46
C PHE A 156 -19.09 -12.34 11.67
N ASN A 157 -20.15 -11.82 12.27
CA ASN A 157 -21.44 -12.48 12.21
C ASN A 157 -22.05 -12.30 10.83
N MET A 158 -22.41 -13.41 10.19
CA MET A 158 -23.11 -13.41 8.91
C MET A 158 -24.56 -12.95 9.11
N VAL A 159 -24.97 -11.92 8.39
CA VAL A 159 -26.32 -11.35 8.49
C VAL A 159 -27.19 -11.80 7.32
N LYS A 160 -26.62 -11.83 6.12
CA LYS A 160 -27.38 -12.13 4.91
C LYS A 160 -26.51 -12.87 3.89
N VAL A 161 -27.16 -13.79 3.20
CA VAL A 161 -26.59 -14.49 2.03
C VAL A 161 -27.46 -14.17 0.82
N LEU A 162 -26.84 -13.85 -0.28
CA LEU A 162 -27.47 -13.68 -1.58
C LEU A 162 -26.96 -14.80 -2.47
N ASP A 163 -27.71 -15.90 -2.48
CA ASP A 163 -27.42 -17.05 -3.31
C ASP A 163 -27.74 -16.69 -4.77
N GLU A 164 -26.99 -17.27 -5.71
CA GLU A 164 -27.17 -17.05 -7.15
C GLU A 164 -27.15 -15.55 -7.55
N ALA A 165 -26.39 -14.73 -6.80
CA ALA A 165 -26.25 -13.32 -7.12
C ALA A 165 -25.68 -13.13 -8.53
N HIS A 166 -24.74 -13.97 -8.92
CA HIS A 166 -24.16 -14.08 -10.27
C HIS A 166 -24.11 -15.55 -10.69
N THR A 167 -24.01 -15.79 -12.00
CA THR A 167 -23.87 -17.15 -12.54
C THR A 167 -22.43 -17.65 -12.55
N GLN A 168 -21.48 -16.74 -12.34
CA GLN A 168 -20.05 -17.05 -12.34
C GLN A 168 -19.34 -16.25 -11.23
N CYS A 169 -18.01 -16.43 -11.15
CA CYS A 169 -17.17 -15.84 -10.12
C CYS A 169 -17.31 -14.31 -10.01
N ILE A 170 -17.49 -13.82 -8.79
CA ILE A 170 -17.51 -12.37 -8.47
C ILE A 170 -16.08 -11.88 -8.35
N ARG A 171 -15.68 -10.93 -9.20
CA ARG A 171 -14.29 -10.47 -9.29
C ARG A 171 -13.97 -9.22 -8.47
N ASP A 172 -14.93 -8.34 -8.32
CA ASP A 172 -14.74 -7.11 -7.54
C ASP A 172 -16.07 -6.62 -6.98
N ILE A 173 -16.00 -5.87 -5.88
CA ILE A 173 -17.13 -5.28 -5.18
C ILE A 173 -16.78 -3.84 -4.81
N SER A 174 -17.70 -2.91 -4.99
CA SER A 174 -17.53 -1.53 -4.55
C SER A 174 -18.83 -0.95 -3.97
N PHE A 175 -18.72 -0.19 -2.89
CA PHE A 175 -19.85 0.51 -2.28
C PHE A 175 -20.08 1.87 -2.92
N SER A 176 -21.32 2.31 -2.89
CA SER A 176 -21.69 3.71 -3.17
C SER A 176 -21.21 4.63 -2.06
N VAL A 177 -21.10 5.93 -2.36
CA VAL A 177 -20.69 6.95 -1.39
C VAL A 177 -21.49 6.94 -0.08
N THR A 178 -22.78 6.65 -0.19
CA THR A 178 -23.72 6.65 0.95
C THR A 178 -23.90 5.28 1.60
N ASP A 179 -23.15 4.27 1.15
CA ASP A 179 -23.28 2.87 1.57
C ASP A 179 -24.72 2.27 1.40
N SER A 180 -25.61 3.01 0.73
CA SER A 180 -26.97 2.54 0.48
C SER A 180 -27.06 1.50 -0.63
N LYS A 181 -26.07 1.46 -1.51
CA LYS A 181 -25.95 0.56 -2.65
C LYS A 181 -24.53 0.03 -2.78
N PHE A 182 -24.41 -1.08 -3.47
CA PHE A 182 -23.12 -1.60 -3.88
C PHE A 182 -23.21 -2.19 -5.29
N VAL A 183 -22.09 -2.25 -5.97
CA VAL A 183 -21.95 -2.85 -7.30
C VAL A 183 -21.05 -4.07 -7.19
N THR A 184 -21.39 -5.09 -7.94
CA THR A 184 -20.59 -6.31 -8.12
C THR A 184 -20.32 -6.53 -9.58
N CYS A 185 -19.15 -7.01 -9.91
CA CYS A 185 -18.79 -7.45 -11.27
C CYS A 185 -18.41 -8.92 -11.27
N SER A 186 -18.72 -9.60 -12.36
CA SER A 186 -18.52 -11.04 -12.49
C SER A 186 -17.97 -11.44 -13.86
N ASP A 187 -17.48 -12.66 -13.93
CA ASP A 187 -17.08 -13.31 -15.18
C ASP A 187 -18.28 -13.62 -16.09
N ASP A 188 -19.52 -13.39 -15.63
CA ASP A 188 -20.76 -13.49 -16.43
C ASP A 188 -21.01 -12.28 -17.36
N ASN A 189 -20.00 -11.39 -17.55
CA ASN A 189 -19.99 -10.23 -18.43
C ASN A 189 -20.89 -9.08 -18.00
N ILE A 190 -21.53 -9.17 -16.84
CA ILE A 190 -22.46 -8.16 -16.34
C ILE A 190 -21.99 -7.58 -15.00
N LEU A 191 -22.45 -6.35 -14.74
CA LEU A 191 -22.38 -5.77 -13.41
C LEU A 191 -23.80 -5.69 -12.86
N LYS A 192 -23.94 -5.87 -11.56
CA LYS A 192 -25.22 -5.72 -10.87
C LYS A 192 -25.12 -4.68 -9.77
N ILE A 193 -26.14 -3.84 -9.69
CA ILE A 193 -26.30 -2.87 -8.60
C ILE A 193 -27.34 -3.42 -7.64
N TRP A 194 -26.95 -3.44 -6.38
CA TRP A 194 -27.74 -3.97 -5.28
C TRP A 194 -28.14 -2.87 -4.32
N ASN A 195 -29.34 -2.92 -3.84
CA ASN A 195 -29.78 -2.11 -2.71
C ASN A 195 -29.32 -2.81 -1.42
N PHE A 196 -28.51 -2.12 -0.61
CA PHE A 196 -27.92 -2.72 0.57
C PHE A 196 -28.98 -3.11 1.62
N SER A 197 -29.99 -2.24 1.87
CA SER A 197 -31.00 -2.46 2.91
C SER A 197 -31.86 -3.71 2.65
N ASN A 198 -32.28 -3.88 1.41
CA ASN A 198 -33.15 -4.99 1.02
C ASN A 198 -32.40 -6.19 0.50
N GLY A 199 -31.14 -6.01 0.08
CA GLY A 199 -30.35 -7.01 -0.63
C GLY A 199 -30.99 -7.46 -1.94
N GLN A 200 -31.78 -6.59 -2.56
CA GLN A 200 -32.40 -6.86 -3.86
C GLN A 200 -31.59 -6.24 -4.98
N GLN A 201 -31.54 -6.95 -6.10
CA GLN A 201 -30.97 -6.45 -7.33
C GLN A 201 -31.82 -5.27 -7.82
N GLU A 202 -31.22 -4.10 -7.96
CA GLU A 202 -31.90 -2.90 -8.45
C GLU A 202 -31.74 -2.75 -9.96
N ARG A 203 -30.51 -2.97 -10.46
CA ARG A 203 -30.20 -2.84 -11.89
C ARG A 203 -29.15 -3.82 -12.34
N VAL A 204 -29.20 -4.12 -13.64
CA VAL A 204 -28.19 -4.87 -14.36
C VAL A 204 -27.55 -3.93 -15.38
N LEU A 205 -26.24 -3.86 -15.37
CA LEU A 205 -25.45 -3.09 -16.34
C LEU A 205 -24.83 -4.10 -17.34
N SER A 206 -25.43 -4.19 -18.51
CA SER A 206 -25.00 -5.06 -19.58
C SER A 206 -24.39 -4.27 -20.73
N GLY A 207 -23.36 -4.82 -21.37
CA GLY A 207 -22.72 -4.18 -22.52
C GLY A 207 -21.24 -4.47 -22.64
N HIS A 208 -20.64 -5.16 -21.68
CA HIS A 208 -19.36 -5.83 -21.87
C HIS A 208 -19.57 -7.14 -22.66
N HIS A 209 -18.60 -7.50 -23.49
CA HIS A 209 -18.66 -8.69 -24.32
C HIS A 209 -17.90 -9.88 -23.73
N TRP A 210 -17.18 -9.65 -22.62
CA TRP A 210 -16.38 -10.67 -21.95
C TRP A 210 -16.30 -10.36 -20.44
N ASP A 211 -15.64 -11.28 -19.69
CA ASP A 211 -15.50 -11.23 -18.22
C ASP A 211 -15.19 -9.82 -17.71
N VAL A 212 -15.94 -9.33 -16.72
CA VAL A 212 -15.65 -8.06 -16.04
C VAL A 212 -14.76 -8.34 -14.85
N ARG A 213 -13.54 -7.78 -14.87
CA ARG A 213 -12.48 -8.05 -13.89
C ARG A 213 -12.44 -7.09 -12.72
N SER A 214 -12.92 -5.89 -12.91
CA SER A 214 -12.93 -4.88 -11.84
C SER A 214 -14.10 -3.95 -11.98
N CYS A 215 -14.55 -3.43 -10.86
CA CYS A 215 -15.49 -2.33 -10.79
C CYS A 215 -15.11 -1.40 -9.64
N ASP A 216 -15.45 -0.12 -9.81
CA ASP A 216 -15.26 0.85 -8.74
C ASP A 216 -16.34 1.91 -8.79
N TRP A 217 -16.78 2.37 -7.63
CA TRP A 217 -17.75 3.45 -7.51
C TRP A 217 -17.02 4.76 -7.25
N HIS A 218 -17.41 5.80 -7.92
CA HIS A 218 -16.77 7.11 -7.75
C HIS A 218 -16.98 7.66 -6.33
N PRO A 219 -15.96 8.23 -5.67
CA PRO A 219 -16.04 8.64 -4.25
C PRO A 219 -16.98 9.79 -3.96
N SER A 220 -17.42 10.57 -4.93
CA SER A 220 -18.33 11.72 -4.71
C SER A 220 -19.48 11.80 -5.71
N MET A 221 -19.38 11.17 -6.88
CA MET A 221 -20.40 11.22 -7.94
C MET A 221 -21.11 9.88 -8.10
N GLY A 222 -22.33 9.91 -8.63
CA GLY A 222 -23.04 8.72 -9.10
C GLY A 222 -22.48 8.22 -10.42
N LEU A 223 -21.27 7.65 -10.41
CA LEU A 223 -20.59 7.10 -11.56
C LEU A 223 -19.89 5.80 -11.17
N ILE A 224 -19.96 4.79 -12.03
CA ILE A 224 -19.30 3.50 -11.84
C ILE A 224 -18.35 3.29 -13.01
N VAL A 225 -17.14 2.80 -12.73
CA VAL A 225 -16.20 2.34 -13.75
C VAL A 225 -16.13 0.82 -13.74
N SER A 226 -15.94 0.23 -14.90
CA SER A 226 -15.65 -1.19 -15.05
C SER A 226 -14.50 -1.44 -16.02
N GLY A 227 -13.70 -2.43 -15.72
CA GLY A 227 -12.65 -2.93 -16.59
C GLY A 227 -12.87 -4.41 -16.92
N SER A 228 -12.77 -4.75 -18.21
CA SER A 228 -13.09 -6.08 -18.70
C SER A 228 -11.97 -6.71 -19.52
N LYS A 229 -12.12 -7.99 -19.73
CA LYS A 229 -11.27 -8.79 -20.60
C LYS A 229 -11.51 -8.48 -22.09
N ASP A 230 -12.57 -7.75 -22.42
CA ASP A 230 -12.83 -7.23 -23.77
C ASP A 230 -11.92 -6.02 -24.13
N ASN A 231 -10.94 -5.70 -23.29
CA ASN A 231 -9.97 -4.60 -23.42
C ASN A 231 -10.61 -3.20 -23.30
N LEU A 232 -11.87 -3.13 -22.88
CA LEU A 232 -12.60 -1.87 -22.74
C LEU A 232 -12.71 -1.47 -21.27
N ILE A 233 -12.69 -0.17 -21.06
CA ILE A 233 -13.07 0.44 -19.79
C ILE A 233 -14.37 1.19 -20.06
N LYS A 234 -15.39 0.94 -19.27
CA LYS A 234 -16.71 1.57 -19.41
C LYS A 234 -17.09 2.35 -18.16
N LEU A 235 -17.76 3.46 -18.40
CA LEU A 235 -18.36 4.27 -17.36
C LEU A 235 -19.86 4.16 -17.44
N TRP A 236 -20.49 3.99 -16.28
CA TRP A 236 -21.91 3.73 -16.15
C TRP A 236 -22.57 4.75 -15.23
N ASP A 237 -23.76 5.16 -15.59
CA ASP A 237 -24.64 5.90 -14.71
C ASP A 237 -25.50 4.90 -13.91
N PRO A 238 -25.35 4.83 -12.58
CA PRO A 238 -26.13 3.91 -11.74
C PRO A 238 -27.63 4.22 -11.73
N ARG A 239 -28.05 5.43 -12.10
CA ARG A 239 -29.45 5.84 -12.13
C ARG A 239 -30.16 5.33 -13.38
N SER A 240 -29.58 5.55 -14.54
CA SER A 240 -30.17 5.09 -15.82
C SER A 240 -29.81 3.63 -16.12
N GLY A 241 -28.68 3.15 -15.62
CA GLY A 241 -28.14 1.83 -15.96
C GLY A 241 -27.46 1.80 -17.34
N GLN A 242 -27.27 2.98 -17.96
CA GLN A 242 -26.67 3.09 -19.29
C GLN A 242 -25.17 3.35 -19.22
N CYS A 243 -24.48 2.89 -20.27
CA CYS A 243 -23.07 3.22 -20.48
C CYS A 243 -22.96 4.68 -20.93
N VAL A 244 -22.27 5.50 -20.13
CA VAL A 244 -22.04 6.93 -20.41
C VAL A 244 -20.89 7.10 -21.41
N SER A 245 -19.82 6.34 -21.21
CA SER A 245 -18.61 6.44 -22.04
C SER A 245 -17.87 5.11 -22.10
N THR A 246 -17.22 4.86 -23.23
CA THR A 246 -16.35 3.71 -23.42
C THR A 246 -14.95 4.21 -23.77
N ILE A 247 -13.98 3.84 -22.95
CA ILE A 247 -12.57 4.24 -23.14
C ILE A 247 -11.87 3.11 -23.88
N LEU A 248 -11.32 3.47 -25.02
CA LEU A 248 -10.49 2.61 -25.87
C LEU A 248 -9.02 2.91 -25.59
N GLY A 249 -8.14 1.96 -25.82
CA GLY A 249 -6.70 2.19 -25.73
C GLY A 249 -5.91 1.06 -25.09
N CYS A 250 -6.54 0.22 -24.26
CA CYS A 250 -5.92 -0.99 -23.77
C CYS A 250 -5.87 -2.05 -24.88
N LYS A 251 -4.71 -2.70 -25.03
CA LYS A 251 -4.53 -3.75 -26.06
C LYS A 251 -4.88 -5.15 -25.56
N HIS A 252 -4.90 -5.34 -24.26
CA HIS A 252 -5.20 -6.60 -23.59
C HIS A 252 -6.14 -6.38 -22.41
N THR A 253 -6.51 -7.46 -21.75
CA THR A 253 -7.40 -7.52 -20.59
C THR A 253 -7.09 -6.41 -19.57
N VAL A 254 -8.09 -5.63 -19.22
CA VAL A 254 -8.03 -4.67 -18.10
C VAL A 254 -8.16 -5.45 -16.80
N MET A 255 -7.15 -5.38 -15.93
CA MET A 255 -7.10 -6.16 -14.71
C MET A 255 -7.74 -5.45 -13.52
N LYS A 256 -7.44 -4.17 -13.34
CA LYS A 256 -8.03 -3.33 -12.29
C LYS A 256 -8.23 -1.91 -12.80
N THR A 257 -9.34 -1.32 -12.36
CA THR A 257 -9.66 0.10 -12.55
C THR A 257 -10.06 0.67 -11.19
N LYS A 258 -9.46 1.78 -10.79
CA LYS A 258 -9.75 2.42 -9.50
C LYS A 258 -9.77 3.93 -9.63
N PHE A 259 -10.81 4.55 -9.09
CA PHE A 259 -10.85 6.00 -8.94
C PHE A 259 -9.89 6.46 -7.84
N GLN A 260 -9.39 7.65 -7.97
CA GLN A 260 -8.66 8.32 -6.92
C GLN A 260 -9.58 8.53 -5.70
N PRO A 261 -9.20 8.05 -4.48
CA PRO A 261 -10.11 8.01 -3.35
C PRO A 261 -10.43 9.39 -2.74
N THR A 262 -9.57 10.40 -2.95
CA THR A 262 -9.72 11.73 -2.37
C THR A 262 -10.72 12.59 -3.15
N LYS A 263 -10.35 13.02 -4.34
CA LYS A 263 -11.17 13.90 -5.20
C LYS A 263 -11.96 13.16 -6.27
N GLY A 264 -11.54 11.95 -6.60
CA GLY A 264 -12.15 11.17 -7.67
C GLY A 264 -11.87 11.67 -9.10
N ASN A 265 -11.13 12.75 -9.28
CA ASN A 265 -10.90 13.35 -10.59
C ASN A 265 -10.10 12.46 -11.54
N LEU A 266 -9.30 11.57 -11.00
CA LEU A 266 -8.42 10.68 -11.75
C LEU A 266 -8.90 9.24 -11.67
N LEU A 267 -8.77 8.54 -12.79
CA LEU A 267 -8.99 7.13 -12.92
C LEU A 267 -7.69 6.45 -13.32
N ALA A 268 -7.27 5.46 -12.54
CA ALA A 268 -6.16 4.59 -12.91
C ALA A 268 -6.69 3.25 -13.43
N ALA A 269 -6.11 2.78 -14.52
CA ALA A 269 -6.42 1.48 -15.11
C ALA A 269 -5.14 0.74 -15.46
N ILE A 270 -5.06 -0.51 -15.05
CA ILE A 270 -3.96 -1.41 -15.40
C ILE A 270 -4.44 -2.52 -16.33
N SER A 271 -3.59 -2.85 -17.27
CA SER A 271 -3.86 -3.86 -18.28
C SER A 271 -2.72 -4.86 -18.41
N LYS A 272 -3.03 -6.04 -18.91
CA LYS A 272 -2.03 -7.06 -19.29
C LYS A 272 -1.19 -6.67 -20.51
N ASP A 273 -1.43 -5.50 -21.11
CA ASP A 273 -0.56 -4.95 -22.15
C ASP A 273 0.70 -4.27 -21.56
N LYS A 274 0.98 -4.53 -20.28
CA LYS A 274 2.13 -3.97 -19.53
C LYS A 274 2.03 -2.45 -19.39
N SER A 275 0.83 -1.90 -19.44
CA SER A 275 0.60 -0.47 -19.27
C SER A 275 -0.32 -0.17 -18.09
N CYS A 276 0.02 0.88 -17.36
CA CYS A 276 -0.84 1.56 -16.41
C CYS A 276 -1.19 2.92 -17.00
N ARG A 277 -2.46 3.21 -17.15
CA ARG A 277 -2.98 4.43 -17.77
C ARG A 277 -3.75 5.25 -16.76
N ILE A 278 -3.53 6.53 -16.79
CA ILE A 278 -4.23 7.49 -15.92
C ILE A 278 -5.08 8.41 -16.82
N PHE A 279 -6.36 8.51 -16.47
CA PHE A 279 -7.33 9.33 -17.17
C PHE A 279 -7.87 10.44 -16.28
N ASP A 280 -8.10 11.63 -16.83
CA ASP A 280 -8.83 12.71 -16.16
C ASP A 280 -10.30 12.68 -16.58
N ILE A 281 -11.18 12.47 -15.60
CA ILE A 281 -12.62 12.36 -15.81
C ILE A 281 -13.19 13.71 -16.27
N ARG A 282 -12.65 14.81 -15.78
CA ARG A 282 -13.12 16.17 -16.09
C ARG A 282 -12.85 16.60 -17.54
N GLN A 283 -11.81 16.03 -18.14
CA GLN A 283 -11.38 16.33 -19.52
C GLN A 283 -11.87 15.27 -20.52
N ASN A 284 -13.10 14.82 -20.37
CA ASN A 284 -13.69 13.80 -21.24
C ASN A 284 -12.83 12.54 -21.38
N MET A 285 -12.34 12.05 -20.24
CA MET A 285 -11.47 10.85 -20.15
C MET A 285 -10.18 10.96 -20.95
N LYS A 286 -9.59 12.15 -20.98
CA LYS A 286 -8.28 12.32 -21.60
C LYS A 286 -7.23 11.53 -20.85
N GLU A 287 -6.45 10.76 -21.59
CA GLU A 287 -5.27 10.08 -21.08
C GLU A 287 -4.20 11.11 -20.67
N LEU A 288 -3.85 11.14 -19.38
CA LEU A 288 -2.84 12.05 -18.83
C LEU A 288 -1.44 11.45 -18.88
N ALA A 289 -1.33 10.19 -18.49
CA ALA A 289 -0.05 9.51 -18.41
C ALA A 289 -0.20 8.02 -18.74
N VAL A 290 0.84 7.45 -19.32
CA VAL A 290 0.96 6.02 -19.58
C VAL A 290 2.30 5.54 -19.03
N PHE A 291 2.26 4.67 -18.06
CA PHE A 291 3.44 4.00 -17.53
C PHE A 291 3.52 2.60 -18.14
N ARG A 292 4.70 2.24 -18.61
CA ARG A 292 4.94 0.92 -19.23
C ARG A 292 6.08 0.21 -18.55
N ASP A 293 6.00 -1.09 -18.50
CA ASP A 293 6.99 -1.94 -17.87
C ASP A 293 7.27 -3.19 -18.71
N GLU A 294 8.19 -4.03 -18.23
CA GLU A 294 8.48 -5.32 -18.84
C GLU A 294 7.53 -6.42 -18.37
N SER A 295 6.94 -6.28 -17.17
CA SER A 295 6.02 -7.25 -16.58
C SER A 295 4.57 -6.80 -16.63
N ASP A 296 3.65 -7.78 -16.58
CA ASP A 296 2.22 -7.53 -16.56
C ASP A 296 1.80 -6.95 -15.20
N TYR A 297 0.96 -5.94 -15.21
CA TYR A 297 0.35 -5.37 -14.01
C TYR A 297 -0.89 -6.18 -13.60
N MET A 298 -1.00 -6.49 -12.30
CA MET A 298 -2.05 -7.36 -11.77
C MET A 298 -2.94 -6.70 -10.72
N SER A 299 -2.38 -5.92 -9.84
CA SER A 299 -3.09 -5.24 -8.75
C SER A 299 -2.74 -3.76 -8.70
N LEU A 300 -3.70 -2.93 -8.28
CA LEU A 300 -3.58 -1.48 -8.24
C LEU A 300 -4.25 -0.96 -6.98
N THR A 301 -3.58 -0.05 -6.30
CA THR A 301 -4.17 0.69 -5.18
C THR A 301 -3.65 2.12 -5.13
N TRP A 302 -4.54 3.07 -4.87
CA TRP A 302 -4.20 4.47 -4.63
C TRP A 302 -3.80 4.66 -3.17
N HIS A 303 -2.92 5.61 -2.93
CA HIS A 303 -2.64 6.05 -1.57
C HIS A 303 -3.88 6.79 -1.01
N PRO A 304 -4.36 6.48 0.21
CA PRO A 304 -5.63 7.01 0.71
C PRO A 304 -5.64 8.51 0.99
N ILE A 305 -4.48 9.12 1.20
CA ILE A 305 -4.34 10.56 1.53
C ILE A 305 -3.65 11.32 0.40
N ASN A 306 -2.58 10.77 -0.17
CA ASN A 306 -1.84 11.43 -1.25
C ASN A 306 -2.59 11.30 -2.57
N GLU A 307 -2.90 12.43 -3.18
CA GLU A 307 -3.71 12.47 -4.39
C GLU A 307 -2.98 11.99 -5.65
N SER A 308 -1.67 12.05 -5.66
CA SER A 308 -0.85 11.75 -6.84
C SER A 308 -0.17 10.39 -6.81
N THR A 309 -0.12 9.73 -5.64
CA THR A 309 0.65 8.50 -5.48
C THR A 309 -0.23 7.25 -5.54
N PHE A 310 0.24 6.24 -6.24
CA PHE A 310 -0.38 4.92 -6.31
C PHE A 310 0.67 3.82 -6.40
N THR A 311 0.25 2.62 -6.07
CA THR A 311 1.12 1.43 -6.08
C THR A 311 0.51 0.35 -6.95
N VAL A 312 1.38 -0.29 -7.71
CA VAL A 312 1.01 -1.38 -8.61
C VAL A 312 1.82 -2.63 -8.27
N GLY A 313 1.14 -3.76 -8.24
CA GLY A 313 1.77 -5.07 -8.10
C GLY A 313 1.80 -5.80 -9.43
N CYS A 314 2.94 -6.40 -9.73
CA CYS A 314 3.23 -7.06 -10.99
C CYS A 314 3.08 -8.58 -10.93
N TYR A 315 3.06 -9.21 -12.11
CA TYR A 315 2.97 -10.66 -12.26
C TYR A 315 4.25 -11.39 -11.80
N ASP A 316 5.41 -10.76 -11.97
CA ASP A 316 6.72 -11.28 -11.57
C ASP A 316 6.99 -11.19 -10.05
N GLY A 317 6.06 -10.58 -9.29
CA GLY A 317 6.22 -10.35 -7.86
C GLY A 317 6.90 -9.04 -7.50
N SER A 318 7.22 -8.19 -8.46
CA SER A 318 7.69 -6.83 -8.20
C SER A 318 6.54 -5.90 -7.81
N MET A 319 6.87 -4.88 -7.02
CA MET A 319 5.92 -3.85 -6.60
C MET A 319 6.50 -2.47 -6.93
N LYS A 320 5.71 -1.64 -7.58
CA LYS A 320 6.16 -0.33 -8.08
C LYS A 320 5.29 0.79 -7.54
N HIS A 321 5.95 1.86 -7.12
CA HIS A 321 5.30 3.07 -6.62
C HIS A 321 5.45 4.19 -7.65
N PHE A 322 4.34 4.84 -7.94
CA PHE A 322 4.25 5.93 -8.92
C PHE A 322 3.78 7.22 -8.27
N ASP A 323 4.33 8.34 -8.73
CA ASP A 323 3.84 9.68 -8.40
C ASP A 323 3.61 10.47 -9.69
N LEU A 324 2.38 10.97 -9.88
CA LEU A 324 1.98 11.72 -11.07
C LEU A 324 2.62 13.11 -11.18
N LEU A 325 3.20 13.61 -10.10
CA LEU A 325 3.82 14.94 -10.06
C LEU A 325 5.34 14.91 -10.29
N GLN A 326 5.93 13.72 -10.35
CA GLN A 326 7.32 13.58 -10.79
C GLN A 326 7.39 13.60 -12.30
N ASP A 327 8.40 14.29 -12.81
CA ASP A 327 8.66 14.30 -14.25
C ASP A 327 8.96 12.89 -14.74
N PRO A 328 8.25 12.40 -15.77
CA PRO A 328 8.43 11.03 -16.29
C PRO A 328 9.83 10.79 -16.88
N GLN A 329 10.70 11.80 -16.93
CA GLN A 329 12.05 11.71 -17.49
C GLN A 329 13.10 11.17 -16.51
N THR A 330 12.78 11.05 -15.21
CA THR A 330 13.76 10.62 -14.20
C THR A 330 13.97 9.11 -14.13
N SER A 331 13.05 8.32 -14.67
CA SER A 331 13.20 6.86 -14.76
C SER A 331 12.58 6.33 -16.05
N SER A 332 13.17 5.28 -16.64
CA SER A 332 12.68 4.66 -17.89
C SER A 332 11.23 4.14 -17.79
N SER A 333 10.76 3.81 -16.59
CA SER A 333 9.41 3.32 -16.31
C SER A 333 8.48 4.36 -15.69
N GLY A 334 8.99 5.56 -15.29
CA GLY A 334 8.19 6.58 -14.60
C GLY A 334 7.85 6.24 -13.14
N CYS A 335 8.40 5.15 -12.57
CA CYS A 335 8.23 4.83 -11.17
C CYS A 335 9.32 5.51 -10.33
N PHE A 336 8.98 6.03 -9.16
CA PHE A 336 9.96 6.61 -8.25
C PHE A 336 10.61 5.58 -7.33
N HIS A 337 9.97 4.44 -7.11
CA HIS A 337 10.53 3.35 -6.32
C HIS A 337 10.06 2.00 -6.86
N ASP A 338 11.01 1.11 -7.14
CA ASP A 338 10.78 -0.24 -7.62
C ASP A 338 11.31 -1.24 -6.59
N ILE A 339 10.46 -2.19 -6.22
CA ILE A 339 10.80 -3.28 -5.32
C ILE A 339 10.76 -4.59 -6.12
N PRO A 340 11.87 -5.01 -6.73
CA PRO A 340 11.89 -6.09 -7.73
C PRO A 340 11.53 -7.47 -7.16
N TYR A 341 11.69 -7.68 -5.86
CA TYR A 341 11.43 -8.96 -5.20
C TYR A 341 10.49 -8.79 -4.01
N ALA A 342 9.43 -8.00 -4.22
CA ALA A 342 8.43 -7.82 -3.18
C ALA A 342 7.73 -9.14 -2.83
N HIS A 343 7.59 -10.07 -3.77
CA HIS A 343 7.07 -11.42 -3.59
C HIS A 343 7.75 -12.42 -4.54
N ASP A 344 7.65 -13.72 -4.22
CA ASP A 344 8.20 -14.78 -5.06
C ASP A 344 7.32 -15.12 -6.26
N LYS A 345 6.05 -14.70 -6.22
CA LYS A 345 5.05 -14.90 -7.28
C LYS A 345 4.18 -13.65 -7.45
N CYS A 346 3.28 -13.72 -8.41
CA CYS A 346 2.32 -12.67 -8.74
C CYS A 346 1.64 -12.06 -7.51
N ILE A 347 1.63 -10.74 -7.44
CA ILE A 347 0.90 -9.96 -6.43
C ILE A 347 -0.57 -9.90 -6.84
N THR A 348 -1.43 -10.54 -6.06
CA THR A 348 -2.88 -10.63 -6.34
C THR A 348 -3.66 -9.42 -5.85
N SER A 349 -3.30 -8.93 -4.67
CA SER A 349 -4.01 -7.81 -4.04
C SER A 349 -3.06 -6.93 -3.25
N LEU A 350 -3.35 -5.63 -3.29
CA LEU A 350 -2.67 -4.58 -2.53
C LEU A 350 -3.73 -3.77 -1.78
N SER A 351 -3.48 -3.47 -0.52
CA SER A 351 -4.36 -2.63 0.27
C SER A 351 -3.58 -1.74 1.23
N TYR A 352 -3.80 -0.44 1.16
CA TYR A 352 -3.27 0.51 2.13
C TYR A 352 -4.11 0.51 3.40
N SER A 353 -3.46 0.68 4.54
CA SER A 353 -4.19 1.05 5.75
C SER A 353 -4.95 2.38 5.52
N PRO A 354 -6.07 2.62 6.21
CA PRO A 354 -6.87 3.84 5.99
C PRO A 354 -6.11 5.16 6.16
N VAL A 355 -5.03 5.17 6.95
CA VAL A 355 -4.14 6.33 7.12
C VAL A 355 -3.00 6.37 6.10
N GLY A 356 -2.72 5.26 5.41
CA GLY A 356 -1.70 5.19 4.37
C GLY A 356 -0.27 4.93 4.85
N HIS A 357 -0.05 4.74 6.15
CA HIS A 357 1.29 4.50 6.72
C HIS A 357 1.78 3.05 6.59
N ILE A 358 0.87 2.11 6.32
CA ILE A 358 1.16 0.69 6.11
C ILE A 358 0.52 0.25 4.80
N LEU A 359 1.27 -0.50 4.02
CA LEU A 359 0.77 -1.21 2.85
C LEU A 359 0.84 -2.71 3.13
N ALA A 360 -0.24 -3.42 2.86
CA ALA A 360 -0.26 -4.87 2.84
C ALA A 360 -0.26 -5.36 1.39
N SER A 361 0.54 -6.35 1.11
CA SER A 361 0.57 -7.04 -0.19
C SER A 361 0.32 -8.53 0.00
N ALA A 362 -0.50 -9.09 -0.87
CA ALA A 362 -0.81 -10.51 -0.91
C ALA A 362 -0.44 -11.11 -2.25
N SER A 363 0.00 -12.34 -2.23
CA SER A 363 0.51 -13.00 -3.42
C SER A 363 0.03 -14.45 -3.56
N LYS A 364 0.22 -14.99 -4.75
CA LYS A 364 0.08 -16.42 -5.03
C LYS A 364 1.13 -17.29 -4.32
N ASP A 365 2.15 -16.69 -3.73
CA ASP A 365 3.14 -17.39 -2.92
C ASP A 365 2.60 -17.80 -1.54
N ARG A 366 1.33 -17.48 -1.23
CA ARG A 366 0.63 -17.74 0.03
C ARG A 366 1.16 -16.93 1.20
N THR A 367 1.82 -15.82 0.92
CA THR A 367 2.36 -14.92 1.93
C THR A 367 1.66 -13.57 1.89
N ILE A 368 1.61 -12.94 3.06
CA ILE A 368 1.22 -11.55 3.23
C ILE A 368 2.47 -10.81 3.68
N ARG A 369 2.79 -9.73 3.03
CA ARG A 369 3.92 -8.88 3.42
C ARG A 369 3.42 -7.50 3.78
N PHE A 370 3.99 -6.98 4.88
CA PHE A 370 3.67 -5.66 5.38
C PHE A 370 4.84 -4.73 5.12
N TRP A 371 4.52 -3.58 4.58
CA TRP A 371 5.46 -2.53 4.20
C TRP A 371 5.14 -1.29 4.99
N THR A 372 6.15 -0.64 5.52
CA THR A 372 6.01 0.60 6.27
C THR A 372 6.91 1.67 5.68
N ARG A 373 6.69 2.88 6.11
CA ARG A 373 7.55 3.99 5.79
C ARG A 373 8.95 3.76 6.37
N SER A 374 9.99 4.15 5.64
CA SER A 374 11.36 4.13 6.14
C SER A 374 11.51 4.97 7.39
N ARG A 375 12.40 4.55 8.31
CA ARG A 375 12.68 5.34 9.50
C ARG A 375 13.38 6.64 9.08
N PRO A 376 13.04 7.76 9.70
CA PRO A 376 13.79 9.00 9.51
C PRO A 376 15.28 8.78 9.86
N VAL A 377 16.17 9.43 9.11
CA VAL A 377 17.63 9.33 9.31
C VAL A 377 18.23 7.92 9.00
N ASP A 378 17.48 7.04 8.38
CA ASP A 378 18.07 5.78 7.91
C ASP A 378 18.83 6.05 6.60
N PRO A 379 20.19 5.93 6.58
CA PRO A 379 20.97 6.17 5.37
C PRO A 379 20.65 5.16 4.26
N ASN A 380 20.05 4.03 4.62
CA ASN A 380 19.65 2.98 3.68
C ASN A 380 18.13 2.98 3.43
N ALA A 381 17.44 4.09 3.68
CA ALA A 381 16.00 4.18 3.56
C ALA A 381 15.46 3.72 2.19
N PHE A 382 16.25 3.91 1.14
CA PHE A 382 15.94 3.50 -0.23
C PHE A 382 16.72 2.26 -0.71
N ASP A 383 17.75 1.84 0.05
CA ASP A 383 18.62 0.71 -0.29
C ASP A 383 18.30 -0.56 0.52
N ASP A 384 17.18 -0.55 1.26
CA ASP A 384 16.79 -1.76 2.02
C ASP A 384 16.76 -2.96 1.07
N PRO A 385 17.50 -4.02 1.38
CA PRO A 385 17.47 -5.21 0.57
C PRO A 385 16.03 -5.73 0.57
N THR A 386 15.37 -5.56 -0.56
CA THR A 386 14.15 -6.29 -0.85
C THR A 386 14.42 -7.75 -0.52
N TYR A 387 13.43 -8.42 0.03
CA TYR A 387 13.52 -9.83 0.41
C TYR A 387 13.99 -10.67 -0.79
N ASN A 388 15.30 -10.71 -0.97
CA ASN A 388 15.94 -11.56 -1.94
C ASN A 388 16.54 -12.73 -1.18
N ASN A 389 16.06 -13.94 -1.42
CA ASN A 389 16.54 -15.15 -0.77
C ASN A 389 18.09 -15.27 -0.77
N LYS A 390 18.76 -14.76 -1.80
CA LYS A 390 20.22 -14.74 -1.86
C LYS A 390 20.87 -13.75 -0.88
N LYS A 391 20.29 -12.55 -0.71
CA LYS A 391 20.81 -11.53 0.21
C LYS A 391 20.42 -11.82 1.66
N VAL A 392 19.23 -12.35 1.90
CA VAL A 392 18.77 -12.75 3.23
C VAL A 392 19.55 -13.97 3.71
N ASN A 393 19.81 -14.94 2.85
CA ASN A 393 20.66 -16.08 3.18
C ASN A 393 22.10 -15.63 3.49
N ALA A 394 22.65 -14.66 2.76
CA ALA A 394 23.95 -14.09 3.06
C ALA A 394 23.99 -13.40 4.43
N TRP A 395 22.91 -12.70 4.80
CA TRP A 395 22.79 -12.02 6.09
C TRP A 395 22.54 -12.99 7.27
N TYR A 396 21.68 -14.00 7.08
CA TYR A 396 21.39 -15.00 8.11
C TYR A 396 22.52 -16.01 8.31
N PHE A 397 23.23 -16.37 7.25
CA PHE A 397 24.27 -17.41 7.29
C PHE A 397 25.69 -16.86 7.34
N GLY A 398 25.87 -15.55 7.48
CA GLY A 398 27.18 -14.92 7.62
C GLY A 398 28.11 -15.08 6.43
N ILE A 399 27.58 -15.36 5.25
CA ILE A 399 28.36 -15.44 4.02
C ILE A 399 28.60 -14.02 3.53
N ASN A 400 29.69 -13.41 4.01
CA ASN A 400 30.20 -12.13 3.54
C ASN A 400 30.72 -12.24 2.09
N ASN A 401 29.81 -12.28 1.14
CA ASN A 401 30.17 -11.99 -0.26
C ASN A 401 30.16 -10.47 -0.44
N ASN A 402 31.33 -9.92 -0.69
CA ASN A 402 31.65 -8.54 -0.99
C ASN A 402 30.46 -7.69 -1.46
N ILE A 403 29.81 -7.04 -0.51
CA ILE A 403 28.70 -6.10 -0.75
C ILE A 403 29.19 -4.84 -1.49
N ASN A 404 30.51 -4.64 -1.56
CA ASN A 404 31.15 -3.50 -2.24
C ASN A 404 31.13 -3.58 -3.78
N ALA A 405 30.63 -4.67 -4.37
CA ALA A 405 30.63 -4.84 -5.83
C ALA A 405 29.35 -4.36 -6.55
N ILE A 406 28.32 -3.92 -5.80
CA ILE A 406 27.03 -3.49 -6.40
C ILE A 406 26.69 -2.09 -5.87
N ARG A 407 27.58 -1.14 -6.00
CA ARG A 407 27.20 0.28 -6.01
C ARG A 407 26.88 0.64 -7.46
N PRO A 408 25.75 1.27 -7.75
CA PRO A 408 25.53 1.84 -9.06
C PRO A 408 26.67 2.83 -9.32
N LYS A 409 27.36 2.67 -10.42
CA LYS A 409 28.35 3.64 -10.90
C LYS A 409 27.52 4.89 -11.23
N THR A 410 27.77 5.98 -10.52
CA THR A 410 27.37 7.30 -11.00
C THR A 410 28.06 7.51 -12.34
N GLU A 411 27.34 8.02 -13.32
CA GLU A 411 27.80 8.23 -14.69
C GLU A 411 29.07 9.09 -14.83
N ASP A 412 29.57 9.69 -13.76
CA ASP A 412 30.70 10.60 -13.74
C ASP A 412 32.04 9.99 -13.28
N GLY A 413 32.15 8.69 -13.15
CA GLY A 413 33.45 8.01 -13.05
C GLY A 413 34.37 8.39 -11.85
N ILE A 414 33.88 9.11 -10.85
CA ILE A 414 34.71 9.51 -9.68
C ILE A 414 34.45 8.53 -8.54
N ALA A 415 35.42 7.68 -8.31
CA ALA A 415 35.46 6.78 -7.16
C ALA A 415 35.72 7.57 -5.87
N LEU A 416 34.79 7.54 -4.93
CA LEU A 416 35.01 8.02 -3.56
C LEU A 416 36.00 7.07 -2.85
N PRO A 417 37.01 7.60 -2.09
CA PRO A 417 37.96 6.77 -1.40
C PRO A 417 37.30 5.96 -0.27
N PRO A 418 37.83 4.75 0.04
CA PRO A 418 37.27 3.89 1.06
C PRO A 418 37.45 4.51 2.45
N ALA A 419 36.37 4.42 3.27
CA ALA A 419 36.43 4.78 4.68
C ALA A 419 37.41 3.84 5.39
N THR A 420 38.53 4.38 5.84
CA THR A 420 39.53 3.67 6.62
C THR A 420 39.06 3.46 8.04
N SER A 421 39.02 2.20 8.46
CA SER A 421 38.88 1.80 9.85
C SER A 421 40.10 2.21 10.63
N ASP A 422 39.95 3.02 11.65
CA ASP A 422 41.01 3.44 12.57
C ASP A 422 41.57 2.26 13.36
N SER A 423 42.87 2.06 13.20
CA SER A 423 43.69 1.37 14.19
C SER A 423 44.73 2.38 14.74
N THR A 424 44.64 2.60 16.02
CA THR A 424 45.49 3.39 16.88
C THR A 424 46.97 3.06 16.73
N THR A 425 47.82 4.06 16.48
CA THR A 425 49.15 4.19 17.09
C THR A 425 49.63 5.64 17.10
N SER A 426 50.00 6.05 18.29
CA SER A 426 50.59 7.30 18.68
C SER A 426 51.99 7.52 18.07
N THR A 427 52.30 8.73 17.58
CA THR A 427 53.56 9.43 17.85
C THR A 427 53.54 10.89 17.39
N ASN A 428 54.20 11.72 18.19
CA ASN A 428 54.37 13.18 18.14
C ASN A 428 55.06 13.71 16.87
N ALA A 429 54.67 14.90 16.43
CA ALA A 429 55.55 16.09 16.33
C ALA A 429 54.97 17.24 15.49
N SER A 430 54.86 18.37 16.11
CA SER A 430 55.17 19.78 15.74
C SER A 430 55.03 20.28 14.30
N GLY A 431 54.27 21.41 14.16
CA GLY A 431 54.58 22.51 13.26
C GLY A 431 53.42 23.01 12.41
N PRO A 432 53.21 24.34 12.34
CA PRO A 432 51.99 24.90 11.74
C PRO A 432 52.21 25.16 10.23
N ASN A 433 51.19 24.83 9.44
CA ASN A 433 51.13 25.31 8.06
C ASN A 433 49.88 26.19 7.85
N VAL A 434 50.20 27.39 7.45
CA VAL A 434 49.35 28.51 7.06
C VAL A 434 48.58 28.15 5.79
N ILE A 435 47.29 28.38 5.79
CA ILE A 435 46.43 28.34 4.59
C ILE A 435 46.30 29.79 4.06
N PRO A 436 46.62 30.06 2.80
CA PRO A 436 46.41 31.36 2.20
C PRO A 436 45.06 31.45 1.49
N GLY A 437 44.30 32.53 1.75
CA GLY A 437 43.36 33.09 0.82
C GLY A 437 41.88 32.97 1.14
N LEU A 438 41.38 33.79 2.07
CA LEU A 438 40.00 34.28 2.11
C LEU A 438 40.03 35.79 2.10
N PRO A 439 39.26 36.50 1.25
CA PRO A 439 39.16 37.94 1.30
C PRO A 439 38.20 38.40 2.38
N ALA A 440 38.52 39.50 3.04
CA ALA A 440 37.80 40.12 4.13
C ALA A 440 36.42 40.68 3.70
N ASN A 441 35.44 40.48 4.54
CA ASN A 441 34.15 41.16 4.45
C ASN A 441 34.26 42.59 4.98
N PRO A 442 33.67 43.59 4.32
CA PRO A 442 33.40 44.88 4.92
C PRO A 442 32.04 44.89 5.62
N SER A 443 32.06 45.35 6.88
CA SER A 443 30.92 45.71 7.69
C SER A 443 30.12 46.86 7.09
N VAL A 444 28.81 46.65 6.88
CA VAL A 444 27.83 47.75 6.74
C VAL A 444 26.66 47.42 7.64
N GLY A 445 26.51 48.23 8.67
CA GLY A 445 25.31 48.28 9.51
C GLY A 445 24.20 49.05 8.81
N VAL A 446 22.98 48.49 8.85
CA VAL A 446 21.78 49.30 8.63
C VAL A 446 20.74 48.86 9.66
N GLY A 447 20.23 49.85 10.37
CA GLY A 447 19.28 49.70 11.45
C GLY A 447 17.87 49.34 11.00
N LEU A 448 17.15 48.77 11.93
CA LEU A 448 15.72 48.55 11.90
C LEU A 448 14.93 49.84 12.13
N PRO A 449 13.82 50.07 11.47
CA PRO A 449 12.77 50.94 11.99
C PRO A 449 11.49 50.14 12.28
N GLY A 450 11.07 50.30 13.52
CA GLY A 450 9.74 50.66 14.01
C GLY A 450 8.53 49.83 13.62
N LEU A 451 8.10 49.03 14.58
CA LEU A 451 6.71 48.57 14.75
C LEU A 451 5.87 49.78 15.23
N ASN A 452 4.73 49.98 14.57
CA ASN A 452 3.52 50.53 15.18
C ASN A 452 2.27 50.04 14.44
N PHE A 453 1.37 49.48 15.29
CA PHE A 453 -0.02 49.05 15.11
C PHE A 453 -0.30 47.75 14.33
#